data_42040f8eccda248cde94fc7ef1a2b966
#
_entry.id   42040f8eccda248cde94fc7ef1a2b966
#
_cell.length_a   1.000
_cell.length_b   1.000
_cell.length_c   1.000
_cell.angle_alpha   90.00
_cell.angle_beta   90.00
_cell.angle_gamma   90.00
#
_symmetry.space_group_name_H-M   'P 1'
#
loop_
_entity.id
_entity.type
_entity.pdbx_description
1 polymer ?
#
loop_
_entity_poly.entity_id
_entity_poly.type
_entity_poly.pdbx_seq_one_letter_code
_entity_poly.pdbx_strand_id
1 'polypeptide(L)'
;MIPTGTRSDGVHRLGENSVKALSRDFSISPILGEEADRLLVRSDEYMASLYPAESNHLVSSENLRSGDALFLGAFVAGEHHSSAVSAEPDPSPEYELCVGCVAARLYRDQRYAEIKRLFVDEIFRGNAIARTLMSAIEKGVLAEGIDCARLEMGIFQPEAEALYLSIGYRVIPPFGDYSHDPLSQFLEKRLCGDEGEAEPNR
;
A
#
# COMPACT_ATOMS: atom_id res chain seq x y z
N MET A 1 30.57 -27.41 40.99
CA MET A 1 29.53 -28.03 40.12
C MET A 1 28.37 -27.07 40.11
N ILE A 2 28.26 -26.26 39.05
CA ILE A 2 27.25 -25.20 38.87
C ILE A 2 26.37 -25.65 37.70
N PRO A 3 25.04 -25.72 37.81
CA PRO A 3 24.18 -26.01 36.67
C PRO A 3 23.88 -24.75 35.88
N THR A 4 24.23 -24.79 34.62
CA THR A 4 23.86 -23.81 33.61
C THR A 4 22.38 -23.98 33.24
N GLY A 5 21.54 -23.00 33.64
CA GLY A 5 20.16 -22.89 33.19
C GLY A 5 20.08 -22.08 31.89
N THR A 6 19.77 -22.74 30.82
CA THR A 6 19.36 -22.11 29.56
C THR A 6 17.99 -21.48 29.70
N ARG A 7 17.90 -20.15 29.57
CA ARG A 7 16.63 -19.43 29.40
C ARG A 7 16.20 -19.61 27.95
N SER A 8 15.08 -20.25 27.72
CA SER A 8 14.38 -20.27 26.47
C SER A 8 13.60 -18.96 26.33
N ASP A 9 13.96 -18.16 25.34
CA ASP A 9 13.21 -16.98 24.95
C ASP A 9 11.85 -17.39 24.39
N GLY A 10 10.81 -17.14 25.19
CA GLY A 10 9.42 -17.34 24.81
C GLY A 10 8.98 -16.19 23.88
N VAL A 11 9.16 -16.37 22.59
CA VAL A 11 8.47 -15.56 21.59
C VAL A 11 7.00 -15.99 21.63
N HIS A 12 6.15 -15.20 22.31
CA HIS A 12 4.70 -15.36 22.24
C HIS A 12 4.25 -15.12 20.80
N ARG A 13 3.98 -16.19 20.06
CA ARG A 13 3.18 -16.17 18.84
C ARG A 13 1.77 -15.72 19.21
N LEU A 14 1.41 -14.50 18.88
CA LEU A 14 0.00 -14.10 18.81
C LEU A 14 -0.68 -15.04 17.82
N GLY A 15 -1.75 -15.70 18.25
CA GLY A 15 -2.41 -16.71 17.45
C GLY A 15 -2.95 -16.10 16.16
N GLU A 16 -2.68 -16.76 15.01
CA GLU A 16 -3.12 -16.36 13.67
C GLU A 16 -4.62 -16.04 13.55
N ASN A 17 -5.44 -16.57 14.43
CA ASN A 17 -6.88 -16.32 14.51
C ASN A 17 -7.24 -14.93 15.07
N SER A 18 -6.42 -14.36 15.97
CA SER A 18 -6.66 -13.00 16.51
C SER A 18 -6.33 -11.94 15.47
N VAL A 19 -5.26 -12.12 14.68
CA VAL A 19 -4.88 -11.20 13.60
C VAL A 19 -5.90 -11.20 12.46
N LYS A 20 -6.48 -12.36 12.13
CA LYS A 20 -7.54 -12.46 11.11
C LYS A 20 -8.85 -11.79 11.52
N ALA A 21 -9.15 -11.68 12.82
CA ALA A 21 -10.35 -10.99 13.32
C ALA A 21 -10.20 -9.47 13.28
N LEU A 22 -8.98 -8.95 13.53
CA LEU A 22 -8.67 -7.50 13.51
C LEU A 22 -8.66 -6.88 12.11
N SER A 23 -8.50 -7.67 11.05
CA SER A 23 -8.27 -7.17 9.70
C SER A 23 -9.52 -6.87 8.87
N ARG A 24 -10.73 -7.05 9.41
CA ARG A 24 -11.98 -6.83 8.65
C ARG A 24 -12.46 -5.38 8.68
N ASP A 25 -12.13 -4.64 9.73
CA ASP A 25 -12.49 -3.24 9.89
C ASP A 25 -11.21 -2.38 9.76
N PHE A 26 -11.06 -1.74 8.63
CA PHE A 26 -10.00 -0.75 8.38
C PHE A 26 -10.58 0.49 7.71
N SER A 27 -9.99 1.62 8.00
CA SER A 27 -10.29 2.91 7.36
C SER A 27 -9.23 3.28 6.31
N ILE A 28 -9.59 4.10 5.32
CA ILE A 28 -8.65 4.70 4.40
C ILE A 28 -8.59 6.19 4.66
N SER A 29 -7.39 6.71 4.90
CA SER A 29 -7.16 8.12 5.20
C SER A 29 -5.88 8.62 4.54
N PRO A 30 -5.76 9.96 4.29
CA PRO A 30 -4.49 10.56 3.86
C PRO A 30 -3.39 10.34 4.90
N ILE A 31 -2.18 10.07 4.43
CA ILE A 31 -0.97 10.04 5.25
C ILE A 31 -0.34 11.43 5.19
N LEU A 32 -0.29 12.11 6.33
CA LEU A 32 0.25 13.47 6.45
C LEU A 32 1.58 13.52 7.21
N GLY A 33 1.87 12.53 8.01
CA GLY A 33 3.07 12.39 8.85
C GLY A 33 3.89 11.14 8.51
N GLU A 34 4.41 10.49 9.53
CA GLU A 34 5.35 9.36 9.45
C GLU A 34 4.65 8.00 9.60
N GLU A 35 3.30 7.96 9.54
CA GLU A 35 2.48 6.78 9.84
C GLU A 35 2.83 5.58 8.94
N ALA A 36 3.23 5.85 7.69
CA ALA A 36 3.60 4.81 6.75
C ALA A 36 5.10 4.51 6.67
N ASP A 37 5.96 5.25 7.38
CA ASP A 37 7.42 5.13 7.21
C ASP A 37 7.91 3.71 7.48
N ARG A 38 7.34 3.04 8.50
CA ARG A 38 7.62 1.63 8.77
C ARG A 38 7.28 0.72 7.57
N LEU A 39 6.15 0.98 6.90
CA LEU A 39 5.74 0.20 5.73
C LEU A 39 6.62 0.48 4.51
N LEU A 40 7.04 1.73 4.33
CA LEU A 40 7.95 2.10 3.23
C LEU A 40 9.30 1.40 3.38
N VAL A 41 9.88 1.36 4.61
CA VAL A 41 11.12 0.60 4.87
C VAL A 41 10.94 -0.88 4.53
N ARG A 42 9.86 -1.53 4.99
CA ARG A 42 9.59 -2.94 4.67
C ARG A 42 9.34 -3.19 3.19
N SER A 43 8.69 -2.24 2.51
CA SER A 43 8.51 -2.28 1.07
C SER A 43 9.85 -2.22 0.34
N ASP A 44 10.76 -1.35 0.78
CA ASP A 44 12.09 -1.21 0.19
C ASP A 44 12.95 -2.47 0.40
N GLU A 45 12.92 -3.05 1.59
CA GLU A 45 13.57 -4.33 1.90
C GLU A 45 13.03 -5.47 1.02
N TYR A 46 11.70 -5.54 0.87
CA TYR A 46 11.06 -6.53 0.01
C TYR A 46 11.49 -6.37 -1.46
N MET A 47 11.46 -5.14 -1.99
CA MET A 47 11.88 -4.86 -3.37
C MET A 47 13.37 -5.15 -3.58
N ALA A 48 14.23 -4.80 -2.63
CA ALA A 48 15.67 -5.11 -2.68
C ALA A 48 15.96 -6.62 -2.65
N SER A 49 15.07 -7.44 -2.08
CA SER A 49 15.20 -8.91 -2.12
C SER A 49 14.84 -9.51 -3.48
N LEU A 50 14.09 -8.82 -4.33
CA LEU A 50 13.59 -9.29 -5.62
C LEU A 50 14.38 -8.72 -6.81
N TYR A 51 14.86 -7.48 -6.69
CA TYR A 51 15.44 -6.75 -7.82
C TYR A 51 16.80 -6.14 -7.48
N PRO A 52 17.71 -6.02 -8.46
CA PRO A 52 18.96 -5.26 -8.30
C PRO A 52 18.63 -3.76 -8.14
N ALA A 53 19.57 -3.01 -7.55
CA ALA A 53 19.37 -1.60 -7.23
C ALA A 53 19.04 -0.71 -8.44
N GLU A 54 19.58 -1.07 -9.62
CA GLU A 54 19.37 -0.36 -10.88
C GLU A 54 17.92 -0.41 -11.38
N SER A 55 17.20 -1.48 -11.02
CA SER A 55 15.78 -1.69 -11.40
C SER A 55 14.80 -1.27 -10.29
N ASN A 56 15.28 -0.67 -9.20
CA ASN A 56 14.45 -0.19 -8.09
C ASN A 56 14.16 1.31 -8.23
N HIS A 57 13.01 1.65 -8.81
CA HIS A 57 12.54 3.04 -8.99
C HIS A 57 11.77 3.55 -7.77
N LEU A 58 12.44 3.55 -6.60
CA LEU A 58 11.84 3.93 -5.32
C LEU A 58 11.68 5.45 -5.20
N VAL A 59 10.51 5.90 -4.74
CA VAL A 59 10.23 7.29 -4.41
C VAL A 59 10.30 7.48 -2.90
N SER A 60 11.05 8.49 -2.44
CA SER A 60 11.18 8.77 -1.01
C SER A 60 9.87 9.24 -0.39
N SER A 61 9.69 9.00 0.92
CA SER A 61 8.53 9.47 1.67
C SER A 61 8.35 10.99 1.61
N GLU A 62 9.45 11.75 1.59
CA GLU A 62 9.44 13.21 1.46
C GLU A 62 8.82 13.66 0.12
N ASN A 63 9.18 13.01 -0.98
CA ASN A 63 8.59 13.30 -2.30
C ASN A 63 7.10 12.92 -2.39
N LEU A 64 6.64 11.94 -1.62
CA LEU A 64 5.24 11.55 -1.57
C LEU A 64 4.37 12.50 -0.74
N ARG A 65 4.97 13.29 0.15
CA ARG A 65 4.29 14.33 0.94
C ARG A 65 4.30 15.71 0.25
N SER A 66 4.85 15.80 -0.96
CA SER A 66 4.84 17.03 -1.76
C SER A 66 3.43 17.31 -2.31
N GLY A 67 3.12 18.58 -2.64
CA GLY A 67 1.81 19.01 -3.13
C GLY A 67 1.37 18.41 -4.48
N ASP A 68 2.28 17.70 -5.19
CA ASP A 68 2.00 17.03 -6.46
C ASP A 68 1.81 15.51 -6.30
N ALA A 69 1.47 15.05 -5.09
CA ALA A 69 1.19 13.65 -4.82
C ALA A 69 -0.01 13.47 -3.90
N LEU A 70 -0.74 12.39 -4.09
CA LEU A 70 -1.70 11.84 -3.15
C LEU A 70 -1.04 10.69 -2.42
N PHE A 71 -1.21 10.60 -1.09
CA PHE A 71 -0.66 9.52 -0.31
C PHE A 71 -1.70 9.02 0.70
N LEU A 72 -2.15 7.77 0.56
CA LEU A 72 -3.21 7.17 1.36
C LEU A 72 -2.69 5.98 2.16
N GLY A 73 -3.22 5.80 3.36
CA GLY A 73 -3.00 4.66 4.24
C GLY A 73 -4.27 3.89 4.55
N ALA A 74 -4.12 2.60 4.78
CA ALA A 74 -5.12 1.75 5.39
C ALA A 74 -4.77 1.59 6.88
N PHE A 75 -5.71 1.94 7.76
CA PHE A 75 -5.53 1.98 9.20
C PHE A 75 -6.45 0.99 9.89
N VAL A 76 -5.92 0.26 10.86
CA VAL A 76 -6.69 -0.62 11.77
C VAL A 76 -6.59 -0.09 13.19
N ALA A 77 -7.64 -0.25 13.98
CA ALA A 77 -7.60 0.04 15.40
C ALA A 77 -6.56 -0.88 16.07
N GLY A 78 -5.60 -0.29 16.76
CA GLY A 78 -4.59 -1.00 17.55
C GLY A 78 -5.11 -1.26 18.96
N GLU A 79 -5.00 -2.49 19.45
CA GLU A 79 -5.21 -2.77 20.87
C GLU A 79 -3.94 -2.39 21.65
N HIS A 80 -4.08 -1.51 22.63
CA HIS A 80 -3.04 -1.30 23.63
C HIS A 80 -2.84 -2.57 24.45
N HIS A 81 -1.79 -3.32 24.17
CA HIS A 81 -1.28 -4.28 25.14
C HIS A 81 -0.52 -3.49 26.23
N SER A 82 -1.26 -2.88 27.14
CA SER A 82 -0.68 -2.37 28.39
C SER A 82 -0.22 -3.57 29.21
N SER A 83 1.08 -3.79 29.25
CA SER A 83 1.70 -4.75 30.18
C SER A 83 1.85 -4.18 31.62
N ALA A 84 0.98 -3.26 32.00
CA ALA A 84 0.97 -2.70 33.35
C ALA A 84 -0.38 -3.01 34.02
N VAL A 85 -0.30 -3.66 35.17
CA VAL A 85 -1.41 -3.92 36.10
C VAL A 85 -1.84 -2.58 36.73
N SER A 86 -2.62 -1.79 36.01
CA SER A 86 -3.34 -0.64 36.56
C SER A 86 -4.82 -0.78 36.22
N ALA A 87 -5.66 -0.78 37.27
CA ALA A 87 -7.09 -1.08 37.21
C ALA A 87 -7.97 0.10 36.75
N GLU A 88 -7.42 1.06 36.07
CA GLU A 88 -8.18 2.19 35.50
C GLU A 88 -8.12 2.13 33.96
N PRO A 89 -9.26 2.27 33.26
CA PRO A 89 -9.25 2.38 31.80
C PRO A 89 -8.52 3.68 31.42
N ASP A 90 -7.37 3.57 30.79
CA ASP A 90 -6.64 4.70 30.22
C ASP A 90 -7.47 5.24 29.05
N PRO A 91 -7.91 6.51 29.05
CA PRO A 91 -8.63 7.13 27.95
C PRO A 91 -7.66 7.59 26.85
N SER A 92 -6.52 6.92 26.68
CA SER A 92 -5.59 7.21 25.56
C SER A 92 -6.33 7.06 24.24
N PRO A 93 -6.09 7.96 23.26
CA PRO A 93 -6.73 7.86 21.95
C PRO A 93 -6.44 6.50 21.32
N GLU A 94 -7.47 5.89 20.73
CA GLU A 94 -7.33 4.65 19.96
C GLU A 94 -6.14 4.81 18.99
N TYR A 95 -5.13 3.99 19.18
CA TYR A 95 -3.95 4.01 18.33
C TYR A 95 -4.31 3.34 17.02
N GLU A 96 -4.23 4.09 15.91
CA GLU A 96 -4.42 3.54 14.58
C GLU A 96 -3.09 3.08 14.00
N LEU A 97 -3.01 1.80 13.65
CA LEU A 97 -1.83 1.22 12.99
C LEU A 97 -2.01 1.28 11.47
N CYS A 98 -1.09 1.96 10.78
CA CYS A 98 -1.04 1.90 9.32
C CYS A 98 -0.54 0.51 8.87
N VAL A 99 -1.38 -0.22 8.13
CA VAL A 99 -1.14 -1.60 7.68
C VAL A 99 -1.01 -1.74 6.17
N GLY A 100 -1.28 -0.68 5.42
CA GLY A 100 -1.08 -0.62 3.98
C GLY A 100 -1.00 0.83 3.51
N CYS A 101 -0.37 1.07 2.38
CA CYS A 101 -0.26 2.40 1.78
C CYS A 101 -0.27 2.34 0.26
N VAL A 102 -0.59 3.47 -0.37
CA VAL A 102 -0.49 3.72 -1.81
C VAL A 102 -0.30 5.20 -2.05
N ALA A 103 0.48 5.55 -3.07
CA ALA A 103 0.65 6.93 -3.51
C ALA A 103 0.32 7.10 -5.00
N ALA A 104 0.00 8.33 -5.40
CA ALA A 104 -0.12 8.74 -6.80
C ALA A 104 0.61 10.06 -7.01
N ARG A 105 1.61 10.08 -7.89
CA ARG A 105 2.26 11.29 -8.38
C ARG A 105 1.46 11.88 -9.53
N LEU A 106 1.13 13.17 -9.43
CA LEU A 106 0.25 13.84 -10.40
C LEU A 106 1.07 14.56 -11.47
N TYR A 107 0.99 14.10 -12.71
CA TYR A 107 1.59 14.73 -13.89
C TYR A 107 0.52 15.51 -14.66
N ARG A 108 0.13 16.68 -14.12
CA ARG A 108 -1.02 17.46 -14.57
C ARG A 108 -0.90 17.88 -16.04
N ASP A 109 0.29 18.33 -16.48
CA ASP A 109 0.55 18.75 -17.85
C ASP A 109 0.43 17.58 -18.85
N GLN A 110 0.76 16.38 -18.42
CA GLN A 110 0.73 15.15 -19.21
C GLN A 110 -0.58 14.37 -19.03
N ARG A 111 -1.47 14.83 -18.14
CA ARG A 111 -2.79 14.28 -17.86
C ARG A 111 -2.79 12.80 -17.44
N TYR A 112 -1.81 12.39 -16.65
CA TYR A 112 -1.82 11.08 -15.98
C TYR A 112 -1.32 11.18 -14.54
N ALA A 113 -1.68 10.22 -13.74
CA ALA A 113 -1.11 10.00 -12.41
C ALA A 113 -0.33 8.69 -12.40
N GLU A 114 0.83 8.68 -11.77
CA GLU A 114 1.64 7.49 -11.60
C GLU A 114 1.41 6.89 -10.21
N ILE A 115 0.83 5.69 -10.17
CA ILE A 115 0.63 4.94 -8.93
C ILE A 115 1.97 4.38 -8.46
N LYS A 116 2.28 4.63 -7.20
CA LYS A 116 3.51 4.24 -6.53
C LYS A 116 3.23 3.65 -5.15
N ARG A 117 4.16 2.88 -4.62
CA ARG A 117 4.19 2.47 -3.22
C ARG A 117 2.94 1.73 -2.75
N LEU A 118 2.25 1.00 -3.63
CA LEU A 118 1.22 0.07 -3.16
C LEU A 118 1.90 -1.06 -2.37
N PHE A 119 1.68 -1.04 -1.07
CA PHE A 119 2.21 -2.07 -0.18
C PHE A 119 1.21 -2.37 0.94
N VAL A 120 1.06 -3.64 1.27
CA VAL A 120 0.26 -4.11 2.41
C VAL A 120 1.12 -5.04 3.25
N ASP A 121 1.17 -4.78 4.54
CA ASP A 121 1.86 -5.61 5.51
C ASP A 121 1.41 -7.07 5.37
N GLU A 122 2.35 -8.01 5.34
CA GLU A 122 2.11 -9.42 4.98
C GLU A 122 1.02 -10.08 5.83
N ILE A 123 1.00 -9.76 7.13
CA ILE A 123 0.01 -10.34 8.05
C ILE A 123 -1.42 -9.87 7.79
N PHE A 124 -1.59 -8.75 7.05
CA PHE A 124 -2.88 -8.19 6.68
C PHE A 124 -3.29 -8.46 5.23
N ARG A 125 -2.46 -9.19 4.45
CA ARG A 125 -2.80 -9.58 3.08
C ARG A 125 -4.01 -10.54 3.04
N GLY A 126 -4.69 -10.59 1.90
CA GLY A 126 -5.88 -11.43 1.73
C GLY A 126 -7.19 -10.80 2.24
N ASN A 127 -7.15 -9.56 2.77
CA ASN A 127 -8.31 -8.83 3.31
C ASN A 127 -8.80 -7.69 2.39
N ALA A 128 -8.53 -7.76 1.09
CA ALA A 128 -8.91 -6.77 0.08
C ALA A 128 -8.34 -5.35 0.28
N ILE A 129 -7.43 -5.13 1.24
CA ILE A 129 -6.85 -3.81 1.56
C ILE A 129 -6.23 -3.17 0.32
N ALA A 130 -5.39 -3.90 -0.44
CA ALA A 130 -4.75 -3.37 -1.65
C ALA A 130 -5.79 -2.91 -2.69
N ARG A 131 -6.87 -3.68 -2.90
CA ARG A 131 -7.96 -3.31 -3.82
C ARG A 131 -8.69 -2.07 -3.35
N THR A 132 -8.96 -1.94 -2.06
CA THR A 132 -9.62 -0.76 -1.48
C THR A 132 -8.73 0.47 -1.58
N LEU A 133 -7.43 0.35 -1.30
CA LEU A 133 -6.45 1.42 -1.48
C LEU A 133 -6.40 1.89 -2.94
N MET A 134 -6.36 0.96 -3.91
CA MET A 134 -6.39 1.28 -5.34
C MET A 134 -7.67 2.03 -5.72
N SER A 135 -8.83 1.56 -5.27
CA SER A 135 -10.11 2.24 -5.53
C SER A 135 -10.12 3.67 -4.96
N ALA A 136 -9.59 3.85 -3.74
CA ALA A 136 -9.55 5.16 -3.10
C ALA A 136 -8.60 6.13 -3.80
N ILE A 137 -7.39 5.67 -4.17
CA ILE A 137 -6.41 6.53 -4.83
C ILE A 137 -6.87 6.91 -6.24
N GLU A 138 -7.50 5.99 -7.00
CA GLU A 138 -8.08 6.26 -8.31
C GLU A 138 -9.19 7.33 -8.25
N LYS A 139 -10.06 7.27 -7.24
CA LYS A 139 -11.06 8.31 -6.97
C LYS A 139 -10.41 9.66 -6.64
N GLY A 140 -9.35 9.65 -5.85
CA GLY A 140 -8.56 10.85 -5.57
C GLY A 140 -7.95 11.46 -6.82
N VAL A 141 -7.37 10.64 -7.69
CA VAL A 141 -6.79 11.07 -8.98
C VAL A 141 -7.86 11.69 -9.90
N LEU A 142 -9.05 11.07 -9.97
CA LEU A 142 -10.19 11.63 -10.72
C LEU A 142 -10.65 12.99 -10.15
N ALA A 143 -10.68 13.15 -8.83
CA ALA A 143 -11.03 14.42 -8.18
C ALA A 143 -10.03 15.54 -8.52
N GLU A 144 -8.78 15.20 -8.84
CA GLU A 144 -7.75 16.12 -9.33
C GLU A 144 -7.88 16.43 -10.85
N GLY A 145 -8.93 15.93 -11.51
CA GLY A 145 -9.20 16.13 -12.93
C GLY A 145 -8.33 15.30 -13.87
N ILE A 146 -7.72 14.23 -13.39
CA ILE A 146 -6.88 13.30 -14.14
C ILE A 146 -7.63 11.99 -14.36
N ASP A 147 -7.80 11.59 -15.62
CA ASP A 147 -8.57 10.40 -16.02
C ASP A 147 -7.71 9.20 -16.46
N CYS A 148 -6.40 9.26 -16.19
CA CYS A 148 -5.47 8.20 -16.56
C CYS A 148 -4.53 7.88 -15.39
N ALA A 149 -4.50 6.62 -14.99
CA ALA A 149 -3.54 6.10 -14.02
C ALA A 149 -2.56 5.15 -14.72
N ARG A 150 -1.28 5.33 -14.44
CA ARG A 150 -0.18 4.49 -14.93
C ARG A 150 0.61 3.95 -13.75
N LEU A 151 1.28 2.83 -13.95
CA LEU A 151 2.21 2.29 -12.98
C LEU A 151 3.33 1.50 -13.66
N GLU A 152 4.45 1.41 -12.97
CA GLU A 152 5.50 0.46 -13.23
C GLU A 152 5.53 -0.55 -12.08
N MET A 153 5.73 -1.82 -12.42
CA MET A 153 5.89 -2.90 -11.46
C MET A 153 6.99 -3.86 -11.92
N GLY A 154 7.62 -4.52 -10.97
CA GLY A 154 8.56 -5.58 -11.29
C GLY A 154 7.87 -6.90 -11.65
N ILE A 155 8.46 -7.67 -12.58
CA ILE A 155 7.89 -8.92 -13.12
C ILE A 155 7.83 -10.07 -12.11
N PHE A 156 8.56 -9.99 -10.98
CA PHE A 156 8.58 -11.04 -9.94
C PHE A 156 7.49 -10.84 -8.87
N GLN A 157 6.43 -10.09 -9.18
CA GLN A 157 5.32 -9.81 -8.30
C GLN A 157 3.97 -10.27 -8.90
N PRO A 158 3.76 -11.59 -9.09
CA PRO A 158 2.58 -12.11 -9.79
C PRO A 158 1.26 -11.75 -9.10
N GLU A 159 1.23 -11.59 -7.77
CA GLU A 159 0.03 -11.19 -7.03
C GLU A 159 -0.34 -9.73 -7.32
N ALA A 160 0.64 -8.85 -7.48
CA ALA A 160 0.42 -7.45 -7.84
C ALA A 160 -0.08 -7.35 -9.29
N GLU A 161 0.51 -8.09 -10.23
CA GLU A 161 0.05 -8.17 -11.62
C GLU A 161 -1.41 -8.64 -11.68
N ALA A 162 -1.74 -9.73 -11.00
CA ALA A 162 -3.10 -10.26 -10.96
C ALA A 162 -4.10 -9.25 -10.38
N LEU A 163 -3.72 -8.50 -9.34
CA LEU A 163 -4.53 -7.43 -8.80
C LEU A 163 -4.78 -6.35 -9.87
N TYR A 164 -3.74 -5.77 -10.47
CA TYR A 164 -3.87 -4.68 -11.42
C TYR A 164 -4.71 -5.08 -12.65
N LEU A 165 -4.45 -6.23 -13.24
CA LEU A 165 -5.24 -6.74 -14.36
C LEU A 165 -6.72 -6.94 -13.95
N SER A 166 -6.98 -7.46 -12.75
CA SER A 166 -8.35 -7.69 -12.26
C SER A 166 -9.16 -6.42 -11.98
N ILE A 167 -8.49 -5.28 -11.81
CA ILE A 167 -9.14 -3.96 -11.62
C ILE A 167 -9.10 -3.09 -12.87
N GLY A 168 -8.72 -3.67 -14.03
CA GLY A 168 -8.86 -3.06 -15.35
C GLY A 168 -7.62 -2.35 -15.89
N TYR A 169 -6.45 -2.51 -15.27
CA TYR A 169 -5.19 -2.08 -15.87
C TYR A 169 -4.82 -2.97 -17.06
N ARG A 170 -4.12 -2.40 -18.02
CA ARG A 170 -3.64 -3.10 -19.24
C ARG A 170 -2.18 -2.78 -19.45
N VAL A 171 -1.43 -3.77 -19.93
CA VAL A 171 0.00 -3.62 -20.26
C VAL A 171 0.18 -2.60 -21.38
N ILE A 172 1.16 -1.69 -21.20
CA ILE A 172 1.55 -0.65 -22.15
C ILE A 172 3.09 -0.66 -22.33
N PRO A 173 3.62 0.01 -23.35
CA PRO A 173 5.05 0.33 -23.42
C PRO A 173 5.51 1.24 -22.28
N PRO A 174 6.83 1.37 -22.02
CA PRO A 174 7.38 2.35 -21.08
C PRO A 174 6.81 3.76 -21.31
N PHE A 175 6.62 4.51 -20.22
CA PHE A 175 6.07 5.87 -20.24
C PHE A 175 6.95 6.85 -19.45
N GLY A 176 6.73 8.15 -19.61
CA GLY A 176 7.50 9.18 -18.92
C GLY A 176 9.00 9.06 -19.22
N ASP A 177 9.82 9.11 -18.19
CA ASP A 177 11.28 9.00 -18.28
C ASP A 177 11.80 7.55 -18.17
N TYR A 178 10.90 6.56 -18.15
CA TYR A 178 11.30 5.15 -18.08
C TYR A 178 11.90 4.66 -19.40
N SER A 179 13.05 4.03 -19.30
CA SER A 179 13.64 3.23 -20.38
C SER A 179 13.13 1.80 -20.32
N HIS A 180 13.40 1.04 -21.38
CA HIS A 180 13.11 -0.39 -21.42
C HIS A 180 13.99 -1.14 -20.39
N ASP A 181 13.35 -1.75 -19.39
CA ASP A 181 13.98 -2.66 -18.43
C ASP A 181 13.26 -4.02 -18.53
N PRO A 182 13.98 -5.14 -18.81
CA PRO A 182 13.37 -6.47 -18.88
C PRO A 182 12.78 -6.96 -17.55
N LEU A 183 13.11 -6.32 -16.43
CA LEU A 183 12.58 -6.63 -15.10
C LEU A 183 11.36 -5.79 -14.73
N SER A 184 10.96 -4.84 -15.58
CA SER A 184 9.82 -3.96 -15.36
C SER A 184 8.69 -4.23 -16.35
N GLN A 185 7.47 -4.09 -15.85
CA GLN A 185 6.24 -4.08 -16.64
C GLN A 185 5.47 -2.79 -16.38
N PHE A 186 4.89 -2.21 -17.43
CA PHE A 186 4.16 -0.95 -17.38
C PHE A 186 2.70 -1.18 -17.66
N LEU A 187 1.83 -0.58 -16.85
CA LEU A 187 0.39 -0.72 -16.99
C LEU A 187 -0.32 0.62 -16.95
N GLU A 188 -1.46 0.70 -17.62
CA GLU A 188 -2.33 1.89 -17.68
C GLU A 188 -3.78 1.49 -17.45
N LYS A 189 -4.54 2.38 -16.80
CA LYS A 189 -5.99 2.32 -16.70
C LYS A 189 -6.59 3.68 -16.98
N ARG A 190 -7.64 3.73 -17.84
CA ARG A 190 -8.52 4.89 -17.92
C ARG A 190 -9.50 4.85 -16.77
N LEU A 191 -9.53 5.95 -16.04
CA LEU A 191 -10.41 6.11 -14.89
C LEU A 191 -11.72 6.73 -15.39
N CYS A 192 -12.84 6.11 -15.03
CA CYS A 192 -14.18 6.63 -15.28
C CYS A 192 -14.79 7.03 -13.94
N GLY A 193 -15.43 8.20 -13.86
CA GLY A 193 -16.30 8.52 -12.74
C GLY A 193 -17.43 7.49 -12.63
N ASP A 194 -18.03 7.35 -11.45
CA ASP A 194 -19.23 6.51 -11.21
C ASP A 194 -20.47 7.09 -11.94
N GLU A 195 -20.34 7.45 -13.23
CA GLU A 195 -21.49 7.77 -14.08
C GLU A 195 -21.97 6.45 -14.69
N GLY A 196 -23.08 5.98 -14.12
CA GLY A 196 -24.03 4.96 -14.56
C GLY A 196 -23.63 4.10 -15.76
N GLU A 197 -23.74 2.80 -15.54
CA GLU A 197 -23.76 1.79 -16.60
C GLU A 197 -24.50 2.32 -17.83
N ALA A 198 -23.75 2.68 -18.88
CA ALA A 198 -24.35 2.96 -20.18
C ALA A 198 -25.02 1.66 -20.64
N GLU A 199 -26.35 1.69 -20.70
CA GLU A 199 -27.15 0.59 -21.25
C GLU A 199 -26.59 0.16 -22.62
N PRO A 200 -26.48 -1.14 -22.89
CA PRO A 200 -26.08 -1.62 -24.21
C PRO A 200 -27.16 -1.19 -25.22
N ASN A 201 -26.76 -0.33 -26.15
CA ASN A 201 -27.58 0.11 -27.24
C ASN A 201 -28.10 -1.12 -28.04
N ARG A 202 -29.40 -1.24 -28.15
CA ARG A 202 -30.12 -2.27 -28.91
C ARG A 202 -29.85 -2.16 -30.41
#